data_86c082f8954b81e5cbeabaa1aee2fb24
#
_entry.id   86c082f8954b81e5cbeabaa1aee2fb24
#
_cell.length_a   1.000
_cell.length_b   1.000
_cell.length_c   1.000
_cell.angle_alpha   90.00
_cell.angle_beta   90.00
_cell.angle_gamma   90.00
#
_symmetry.space_group_name_H-M   'P 1'
#
loop_
_entity.id
_entity.type
_entity.pdbx_description
1 polymer ?
#
loop_
_entity_poly.entity_id
_entity_poly.type
_entity_poly.pdbx_seq_one_letter_code
_entity_poly.pdbx_strand_id
1 'polypeptide(L)'
;MRLKSKNSWIDELKKNRQSYGISQNKLAVASGITRPYLSDIENGKTVPTEQVKQALLDSLGRFNPDNPLDMLFDYVRIRFPTDDVARIFGEVLHLNIDYMIHEDFGYYSYPEHYRFGDIMVMASHDLSKGILLELKGKGCRQFENFLLAQHRNWYDFFTDCLEEKAVFKRLDLAINDKTGILDIPELARKCKQEECISVFRSFKNYRSGELVHRDEKPDMGNTLYIGSLKSEVYFCIYEKDYEQYVKLGTPLEEADIINRFEIRLRNERAYYAV
;
A
#
# COMPACT_ATOMS: atom_id res chain seq x y z
N MET A 1 34.13 3.68 -35.81
CA MET A 1 33.05 4.54 -35.26
C MET A 1 32.10 3.65 -34.46
N ARG A 2 32.24 3.58 -33.13
CA ARG A 2 31.47 2.66 -32.30
C ARG A 2 30.07 3.22 -32.07
N LEU A 3 29.05 2.41 -32.36
CA LEU A 3 27.65 2.68 -32.08
C LEU A 3 27.40 2.85 -30.55
N LYS A 4 27.45 4.08 -30.09
CA LYS A 4 27.12 4.48 -28.70
C LYS A 4 25.66 4.87 -28.58
N SER A 5 24.69 4.00 -28.86
CA SER A 5 23.30 4.42 -28.67
C SER A 5 22.26 3.33 -28.38
N LYS A 6 22.66 2.15 -27.90
CA LYS A 6 21.65 1.10 -27.65
C LYS A 6 21.23 0.84 -26.21
N ASN A 7 21.89 1.40 -25.18
CA ASN A 7 21.57 1.07 -23.77
C ASN A 7 21.63 2.26 -22.81
N SER A 8 21.32 3.47 -23.23
CA SER A 8 21.40 4.66 -22.35
C SER A 8 20.52 4.54 -21.09
N TRP A 9 19.33 3.91 -21.21
CA TRP A 9 18.43 3.74 -20.08
C TRP A 9 18.94 2.72 -19.04
N ILE A 10 19.69 1.67 -19.47
CA ILE A 10 20.30 0.70 -18.55
C ILE A 10 21.41 1.35 -17.74
N ASP A 11 22.26 2.13 -18.39
CA ASP A 11 23.32 2.88 -17.73
C ASP A 11 22.74 3.88 -16.74
N GLU A 12 21.67 4.55 -17.10
CA GLU A 12 20.92 5.47 -16.23
C GLU A 12 20.24 4.74 -15.06
N LEU A 13 19.56 3.61 -15.31
CA LEU A 13 18.98 2.75 -14.28
C LEU A 13 20.03 2.37 -13.23
N LYS A 14 21.17 1.84 -13.69
CA LYS A 14 22.26 1.41 -12.81
C LYS A 14 22.85 2.57 -12.02
N LYS A 15 23.09 3.70 -12.68
CA LYS A 15 23.59 4.93 -12.05
C LYS A 15 22.65 5.43 -10.97
N ASN A 16 21.36 5.55 -11.28
CA ASN A 16 20.34 6.03 -10.36
C ASN A 16 20.17 5.06 -9.18
N ARG A 17 20.11 3.75 -9.43
CA ARG A 17 20.07 2.75 -8.35
C ARG A 17 21.25 2.91 -7.38
N GLN A 18 22.44 3.10 -7.90
CA GLN A 18 23.65 3.28 -7.08
C GLN A 18 23.62 4.60 -6.32
N SER A 19 23.22 5.69 -6.96
CA SER A 19 23.10 7.00 -6.31
C SER A 19 22.03 7.05 -5.22
N TYR A 20 20.96 6.26 -5.36
CA TYR A 20 19.92 6.11 -4.34
C TYR A 20 20.30 5.10 -3.22
N GLY A 21 21.48 4.52 -3.25
CA GLY A 21 21.94 3.54 -2.26
C GLY A 21 21.20 2.20 -2.30
N ILE A 22 20.51 1.90 -3.40
CA ILE A 22 19.66 0.70 -3.52
C ILE A 22 20.46 -0.49 -4.02
N SER A 23 20.42 -1.62 -3.29
CA SER A 23 21.04 -2.87 -3.73
C SER A 23 20.31 -3.48 -4.92
N GLN A 24 21.02 -4.26 -5.76
CA GLN A 24 20.39 -5.03 -6.84
C GLN A 24 19.28 -5.94 -6.31
N ASN A 25 19.47 -6.55 -5.14
CA ASN A 25 18.45 -7.41 -4.55
C ASN A 25 17.17 -6.63 -4.21
N LYS A 26 17.30 -5.45 -3.59
CA LYS A 26 16.17 -4.60 -3.22
C LYS A 26 15.37 -4.15 -4.46
N LEU A 27 16.07 -3.71 -5.52
CA LEU A 27 15.40 -3.30 -6.76
C LEU A 27 14.77 -4.50 -7.48
N ALA A 28 15.45 -5.64 -7.54
CA ALA A 28 14.93 -6.84 -8.20
C ALA A 28 13.63 -7.33 -7.54
N VAL A 29 13.61 -7.43 -6.20
CA VAL A 29 12.41 -7.79 -5.43
C VAL A 29 11.27 -6.81 -5.68
N ALA A 30 11.55 -5.51 -5.64
CA ALA A 30 10.54 -4.47 -5.89
C ALA A 30 9.98 -4.51 -7.31
N SER A 31 10.75 -5.00 -8.29
CA SER A 31 10.37 -5.09 -9.70
C SER A 31 9.86 -6.48 -10.11
N GLY A 32 9.66 -7.40 -9.13
CA GLY A 32 9.15 -8.75 -9.40
C GLY A 32 10.09 -9.63 -10.23
N ILE A 33 11.41 -9.37 -10.21
CA ILE A 33 12.41 -10.14 -10.95
C ILE A 33 13.47 -10.72 -10.03
N THR A 34 14.29 -11.65 -10.53
CA THR A 34 15.39 -12.19 -9.75
C THR A 34 16.63 -11.28 -9.79
N ARG A 35 17.42 -11.27 -8.72
CA ARG A 35 18.69 -10.51 -8.69
C ARG A 35 19.65 -10.89 -9.83
N PRO A 36 19.89 -12.19 -10.17
CA PRO A 36 20.73 -12.56 -11.31
C PRO A 36 20.24 -11.94 -12.62
N TYR A 37 18.93 -11.95 -12.87
CA TYR A 37 18.36 -11.38 -14.08
C TYR A 37 18.57 -9.85 -14.14
N LEU A 38 18.36 -9.13 -13.04
CA LEU A 38 18.69 -7.70 -12.97
C LEU A 38 20.19 -7.45 -13.23
N SER A 39 21.07 -8.28 -12.65
CA SER A 39 22.51 -8.19 -12.90
C SER A 39 22.87 -8.37 -14.37
N ASP A 40 22.23 -9.30 -15.05
CA ASP A 40 22.44 -9.53 -16.49
C ASP A 40 21.92 -8.36 -17.36
N ILE A 41 20.81 -7.75 -16.96
CA ILE A 41 20.29 -6.51 -17.59
C ILE A 41 21.29 -5.37 -17.38
N GLU A 42 21.72 -5.10 -16.16
CA GLU A 42 22.65 -4.00 -15.83
C GLU A 42 24.05 -4.17 -16.48
N ASN A 43 24.42 -5.39 -16.83
CA ASN A 43 25.67 -5.69 -17.55
C ASN A 43 25.49 -5.84 -19.06
N GLY A 44 24.29 -5.57 -19.57
CA GLY A 44 23.97 -5.62 -21.00
C GLY A 44 24.00 -7.02 -21.62
N LYS A 45 23.94 -8.08 -20.79
CA LYS A 45 23.92 -9.47 -21.25
C LYS A 45 22.54 -9.91 -21.74
N THR A 46 21.49 -9.29 -21.21
CA THR A 46 20.08 -9.60 -21.56
C THR A 46 19.32 -8.31 -21.79
N VAL A 47 18.46 -8.33 -22.79
CA VAL A 47 17.52 -7.24 -23.08
C VAL A 47 16.18 -7.63 -22.43
N PRO A 48 15.67 -6.86 -21.47
CA PRO A 48 14.39 -7.16 -20.84
C PRO A 48 13.24 -6.84 -21.80
N THR A 49 12.08 -7.43 -21.53
CA THR A 49 10.82 -7.01 -22.16
C THR A 49 10.46 -5.58 -21.74
N GLU A 50 9.62 -4.90 -22.50
CA GLU A 50 9.18 -3.53 -22.14
C GLU A 50 8.44 -3.51 -20.80
N GLN A 51 7.69 -4.56 -20.48
CA GLN A 51 7.01 -4.74 -19.20
C GLN A 51 8.00 -4.79 -18.02
N VAL A 52 9.07 -5.59 -18.15
CA VAL A 52 10.14 -5.65 -17.10
C VAL A 52 10.88 -4.34 -16.99
N LYS A 53 11.16 -3.68 -18.11
CA LYS A 53 11.79 -2.36 -18.13
C LYS A 53 10.92 -1.34 -17.37
N GLN A 54 9.61 -1.30 -17.66
CA GLN A 54 8.69 -0.39 -16.97
C GLN A 54 8.65 -0.68 -15.48
N ALA A 55 8.53 -1.95 -15.07
CA ALA A 55 8.55 -2.35 -13.66
C ALA A 55 9.84 -1.92 -12.94
N LEU A 56 10.98 -1.99 -13.61
CA LEU A 56 12.27 -1.52 -13.07
C LEU A 56 12.30 0.00 -12.89
N LEU A 57 11.81 0.76 -13.89
CA LEU A 57 11.77 2.22 -13.82
C LEU A 57 10.80 2.71 -12.75
N ASP A 58 9.61 2.12 -12.66
CA ASP A 58 8.60 2.47 -11.66
C ASP A 58 9.10 2.17 -10.24
N SER A 59 9.71 0.99 -10.05
CA SER A 59 10.28 0.60 -8.77
C SER A 59 11.44 1.52 -8.36
N LEU A 60 12.31 1.87 -9.32
CA LEU A 60 13.41 2.80 -9.06
C LEU A 60 12.89 4.20 -8.72
N GLY A 61 11.83 4.66 -9.39
CA GLY A 61 11.18 5.94 -9.10
C GLY A 61 10.66 6.04 -7.67
N ARG A 62 10.16 4.93 -7.11
CA ARG A 62 9.70 4.85 -5.70
C ARG A 62 10.86 5.03 -4.71
N PHE A 63 12.06 4.64 -5.10
CA PHE A 63 13.27 4.78 -4.27
C PHE A 63 14.01 6.09 -4.50
N ASN A 64 13.53 6.95 -5.40
CA ASN A 64 14.17 8.24 -5.64
C ASN A 64 14.08 9.10 -4.37
N PRO A 65 15.22 9.48 -3.74
CA PRO A 65 15.22 10.31 -2.55
C PRO A 65 14.66 11.73 -2.82
N ASP A 66 14.69 12.18 -4.08
CA ASP A 66 14.13 13.48 -4.48
C ASP A 66 12.59 13.41 -4.69
N ASN A 67 12.00 12.20 -4.66
CA ASN A 67 10.54 12.07 -4.72
C ASN A 67 9.95 12.22 -3.32
N PRO A 68 9.34 13.37 -2.99
CA PRO A 68 8.87 13.66 -1.64
C PRO A 68 7.61 12.86 -1.27
N LEU A 69 6.88 12.38 -2.27
CA LEU A 69 5.60 11.71 -2.09
C LEU A 69 5.59 10.32 -2.72
N ASP A 70 4.92 9.40 -2.06
CA ASP A 70 4.71 8.02 -2.53
C ASP A 70 3.27 7.59 -2.26
N MET A 71 2.58 7.08 -3.28
CA MET A 71 1.18 6.67 -3.19
C MET A 71 1.06 5.15 -3.16
N LEU A 72 0.17 4.64 -2.30
CA LEU A 72 -0.05 3.20 -2.12
C LEU A 72 -1.48 2.88 -1.65
N PHE A 73 -1.90 1.63 -1.85
CA PHE A 73 -3.10 1.10 -1.20
C PHE A 73 -2.73 0.65 0.22
N ASP A 74 -3.42 1.16 1.24
CA ASP A 74 -3.16 0.82 2.65
C ASP A 74 -4.24 -0.09 3.25
N TYR A 75 -5.39 -0.21 2.59
CA TYR A 75 -6.44 -1.14 2.97
C TYR A 75 -7.31 -1.50 1.76
N VAL A 76 -7.56 -2.79 1.57
CA VAL A 76 -8.47 -3.31 0.54
C VAL A 76 -9.38 -4.35 1.17
N ARG A 77 -10.71 -4.17 1.03
CA ARG A 77 -11.71 -5.15 1.44
C ARG A 77 -12.73 -5.33 0.33
N ILE A 78 -12.80 -6.54 -0.19
CA ILE A 78 -13.61 -6.90 -1.36
C ILE A 78 -14.43 -8.13 -1.03
N ARG A 79 -15.74 -8.09 -1.33
CA ARG A 79 -16.65 -9.23 -1.19
C ARG A 79 -17.00 -9.78 -2.57
N PHE A 80 -16.85 -11.08 -2.75
CA PHE A 80 -17.27 -11.82 -3.93
C PHE A 80 -18.60 -12.52 -3.65
N PRO A 81 -19.61 -12.40 -4.53
CA PRO A 81 -20.94 -13.01 -4.34
C PRO A 81 -20.96 -14.49 -4.76
N THR A 82 -19.98 -15.27 -4.28
CA THR A 82 -19.81 -16.70 -4.56
C THR A 82 -19.29 -17.41 -3.31
N ASP A 83 -19.48 -18.72 -3.24
CA ASP A 83 -18.88 -19.61 -2.24
C ASP A 83 -17.74 -20.48 -2.81
N ASP A 84 -17.43 -20.34 -4.10
CA ASP A 84 -16.34 -21.03 -4.78
C ASP A 84 -14.98 -20.39 -4.44
N VAL A 85 -14.41 -20.83 -3.31
CA VAL A 85 -13.13 -20.32 -2.81
C VAL A 85 -12.00 -20.65 -3.77
N ALA A 86 -11.99 -21.86 -4.35
CA ALA A 86 -10.93 -22.30 -5.26
C ALA A 86 -10.86 -21.42 -6.50
N ARG A 87 -12.02 -21.02 -7.04
CA ARG A 87 -12.12 -20.10 -8.16
C ARG A 87 -11.55 -18.73 -7.83
N ILE A 88 -11.89 -18.15 -6.67
CA ILE A 88 -11.35 -16.85 -6.27
C ILE A 88 -9.83 -16.90 -6.11
N PHE A 89 -9.29 -17.97 -5.49
CA PHE A 89 -7.84 -18.12 -5.41
C PHE A 89 -7.17 -18.28 -6.78
N GLY A 90 -7.73 -19.08 -7.69
CA GLY A 90 -7.15 -19.37 -9.00
C GLY A 90 -7.29 -18.23 -10.00
N GLU A 91 -8.50 -17.68 -10.15
CA GLU A 91 -8.83 -16.77 -11.25
C GLU A 91 -8.67 -15.28 -10.88
N VAL A 92 -8.77 -14.93 -9.60
CA VAL A 92 -8.68 -13.53 -9.16
C VAL A 92 -7.36 -13.22 -8.46
N LEU A 93 -6.99 -14.03 -7.46
CA LEU A 93 -5.75 -13.83 -6.70
C LEU A 93 -4.54 -14.40 -7.41
N HIS A 94 -4.72 -15.36 -8.31
CA HIS A 94 -3.67 -16.14 -8.96
C HIS A 94 -2.72 -16.77 -7.94
N LEU A 95 -3.28 -17.29 -6.85
CA LEU A 95 -2.58 -17.96 -5.78
C LEU A 95 -3.05 -19.40 -5.66
N ASN A 96 -2.13 -20.31 -5.32
CA ASN A 96 -2.51 -21.69 -5.05
C ASN A 96 -3.06 -21.81 -3.61
N ILE A 97 -4.31 -22.27 -3.49
CA ILE A 97 -5.01 -22.46 -2.22
C ILE A 97 -4.29 -23.46 -1.29
N ASP A 98 -3.56 -24.43 -1.84
CA ASP A 98 -2.83 -25.44 -1.05
C ASP A 98 -1.72 -24.84 -0.18
N TYR A 99 -1.27 -23.63 -0.47
CA TYR A 99 -0.30 -22.91 0.35
C TYR A 99 -0.94 -22.07 1.46
N MET A 100 -2.28 -22.03 1.52
CA MET A 100 -2.99 -21.26 2.52
C MET A 100 -3.19 -22.09 3.80
N ILE A 101 -3.07 -21.45 4.94
CA ILE A 101 -3.49 -22.02 6.21
C ILE A 101 -5.00 -21.87 6.31
N HIS A 102 -5.72 -22.99 6.32
CA HIS A 102 -7.16 -23.02 6.52
C HIS A 102 -7.48 -23.18 8.01
N GLU A 103 -8.42 -22.39 8.50
CA GLU A 103 -8.90 -22.42 9.89
C GLU A 103 -10.42 -22.39 9.93
N ASP A 104 -11.04 -23.30 10.73
CA ASP A 104 -12.49 -23.49 10.88
C ASP A 104 -13.14 -22.39 11.76
N PHE A 105 -12.64 -21.20 11.71
CA PHE A 105 -13.23 -20.00 12.28
C PHE A 105 -12.87 -18.78 11.43
N GLY A 106 -13.66 -17.74 11.51
CA GLY A 106 -13.43 -16.52 10.75
C GLY A 106 -13.80 -15.27 11.52
N TYR A 107 -13.52 -14.12 10.92
CA TYR A 107 -13.90 -12.80 11.44
C TYR A 107 -15.21 -12.36 10.79
N TYR A 108 -15.87 -11.35 11.35
CA TYR A 108 -17.12 -10.80 10.80
C TYR A 108 -18.24 -11.85 10.67
N SER A 109 -18.27 -12.84 11.57
CA SER A 109 -19.20 -13.98 11.56
C SER A 109 -19.07 -14.88 10.32
N TYR A 110 -17.91 -14.93 9.67
CA TYR A 110 -17.58 -15.96 8.70
C TYR A 110 -17.20 -17.25 9.44
N PRO A 111 -17.62 -18.43 8.94
CA PRO A 111 -17.34 -19.70 9.62
C PRO A 111 -15.90 -20.19 9.47
N GLU A 112 -15.19 -19.73 8.43
CA GLU A 112 -13.85 -20.17 8.10
C GLU A 112 -13.03 -19.06 7.44
N HIS A 113 -11.71 -19.23 7.44
CA HIS A 113 -10.83 -18.37 6.67
C HIS A 113 -9.57 -19.10 6.19
N TYR A 114 -8.98 -18.53 5.14
CA TYR A 114 -7.71 -18.93 4.54
C TYR A 114 -6.72 -17.80 4.71
N ARG A 115 -5.52 -18.12 5.20
CA ARG A 115 -4.51 -17.13 5.50
C ARG A 115 -3.13 -17.51 4.97
N PHE A 116 -2.46 -16.53 4.38
CA PHE A 116 -1.02 -16.61 4.07
C PHE A 116 -0.35 -15.30 4.49
N GLY A 117 0.41 -15.34 5.58
CA GLY A 117 0.98 -14.13 6.16
C GLY A 117 -0.11 -13.14 6.60
N ASP A 118 -0.10 -11.96 5.98
CA ASP A 118 -1.06 -10.88 6.23
C ASP A 118 -2.21 -10.82 5.20
N ILE A 119 -2.28 -11.75 4.26
CA ILE A 119 -3.40 -11.92 3.31
C ILE A 119 -4.44 -12.80 3.95
N MET A 120 -5.70 -12.35 4.00
CA MET A 120 -6.81 -13.05 4.63
C MET A 120 -8.02 -13.14 3.68
N VAL A 121 -8.52 -14.34 3.48
CA VAL A 121 -9.72 -14.63 2.69
C VAL A 121 -10.69 -15.38 3.58
N MET A 122 -11.80 -14.77 3.94
CA MET A 122 -12.87 -15.38 4.72
C MET A 122 -13.91 -15.97 3.78
N ALA A 123 -14.42 -17.14 4.08
CA ALA A 123 -15.40 -17.85 3.25
C ALA A 123 -16.65 -18.25 4.01
N SER A 124 -17.76 -18.31 3.29
CA SER A 124 -19.05 -18.78 3.80
C SER A 124 -19.87 -19.40 2.67
N HIS A 125 -20.51 -20.53 2.94
CA HIS A 125 -21.50 -21.13 2.04
C HIS A 125 -22.79 -20.34 1.94
N ASP A 126 -23.01 -19.37 2.82
CA ASP A 126 -24.09 -18.40 2.68
C ASP A 126 -23.73 -17.35 1.62
N LEU A 127 -24.35 -17.44 0.45
CA LEU A 127 -24.11 -16.54 -0.67
C LEU A 127 -24.40 -15.07 -0.36
N SER A 128 -25.21 -14.78 0.67
CA SER A 128 -25.42 -13.41 1.12
C SER A 128 -24.14 -12.80 1.72
N LYS A 129 -23.28 -13.64 2.29
CA LYS A 129 -21.93 -13.31 2.76
C LYS A 129 -20.88 -13.52 1.67
N GLY A 130 -20.88 -14.71 1.04
CA GLY A 130 -19.93 -15.10 0.02
C GLY A 130 -18.51 -15.17 0.55
N ILE A 131 -17.54 -14.72 -0.26
CA ILE A 131 -16.11 -14.69 0.08
C ILE A 131 -15.68 -13.26 0.32
N LEU A 132 -14.89 -13.02 1.35
CA LEU A 132 -14.39 -11.68 1.71
C LEU A 132 -12.86 -11.69 1.77
N LEU A 133 -12.22 -11.01 0.83
CA LEU A 133 -10.80 -10.69 0.88
C LEU A 133 -10.58 -9.46 1.77
N GLU A 134 -9.61 -9.54 2.67
CA GLU A 134 -9.15 -8.41 3.47
C GLU A 134 -7.62 -8.32 3.44
N LEU A 135 -7.14 -7.17 2.96
CA LEU A 135 -5.73 -6.79 2.95
C LEU A 135 -5.59 -5.52 3.81
N LYS A 136 -4.86 -5.62 4.90
CA LYS A 136 -4.49 -4.47 5.75
C LYS A 136 -3.05 -4.08 5.44
N GLY A 137 -2.64 -2.87 5.65
CA GLY A 137 -1.30 -2.31 5.41
C GLY A 137 -0.22 -3.31 4.97
N LYS A 138 0.23 -4.20 5.87
CA LYS A 138 1.20 -5.25 5.55
C LYS A 138 0.67 -6.24 4.51
N GLY A 139 -0.61 -6.60 4.58
CA GLY A 139 -1.26 -7.47 3.60
C GLY A 139 -1.30 -6.85 2.20
N CYS A 140 -1.53 -5.54 2.09
CA CYS A 140 -1.43 -4.84 0.82
C CYS A 140 0.00 -4.89 0.26
N ARG A 141 1.02 -4.66 1.11
CA ARG A 141 2.45 -4.77 0.70
C ARG A 141 2.80 -6.19 0.26
N GLN A 142 2.35 -7.19 1.00
CA GLN A 142 2.57 -8.60 0.65
C GLN A 142 1.88 -8.95 -0.67
N PHE A 143 0.63 -8.56 -0.85
CA PHE A 143 -0.13 -8.83 -2.06
C PHE A 143 0.45 -8.12 -3.29
N GLU A 144 0.94 -6.90 -3.12
CA GLU A 144 1.65 -6.17 -4.17
C GLU A 144 2.90 -6.91 -4.67
N ASN A 145 3.64 -7.58 -3.76
CA ASN A 145 4.76 -8.42 -4.16
C ASN A 145 4.31 -9.64 -5.00
N PHE A 146 3.14 -10.23 -4.70
CA PHE A 146 2.57 -11.29 -5.55
C PHE A 146 2.14 -10.76 -6.91
N LEU A 147 1.47 -9.61 -6.97
CA LEU A 147 1.11 -8.98 -8.24
C LEU A 147 2.35 -8.73 -9.10
N LEU A 148 3.42 -8.19 -8.51
CA LEU A 148 4.70 -7.99 -9.21
C LEU A 148 5.30 -9.31 -9.72
N ALA A 149 5.30 -10.35 -8.90
CA ALA A 149 5.81 -11.68 -9.28
C ALA A 149 4.97 -12.32 -10.40
N GLN A 150 3.70 -12.01 -10.48
CA GLN A 150 2.76 -12.44 -11.52
C GLN A 150 2.81 -11.52 -12.75
N HIS A 151 3.63 -10.49 -12.78
CA HIS A 151 3.66 -9.45 -13.81
C HIS A 151 2.32 -8.72 -13.95
N ARG A 152 1.61 -8.53 -12.85
CA ARG A 152 0.34 -7.82 -12.73
C ARG A 152 0.49 -6.59 -11.85
N ASN A 153 -0.49 -5.73 -11.90
CA ASN A 153 -0.61 -4.56 -11.04
C ASN A 153 -2.01 -4.50 -10.39
N TRP A 154 -2.26 -3.47 -9.59
CA TRP A 154 -3.55 -3.28 -8.93
C TRP A 154 -4.71 -3.09 -9.89
N TYR A 155 -4.49 -2.49 -11.06
CA TYR A 155 -5.52 -2.32 -12.08
C TYR A 155 -5.96 -3.67 -12.66
N ASP A 156 -5.01 -4.54 -12.99
CA ASP A 156 -5.31 -5.90 -13.49
C ASP A 156 -6.11 -6.68 -12.46
N PHE A 157 -5.68 -6.64 -11.18
CA PHE A 157 -6.38 -7.30 -10.09
C PHE A 157 -7.81 -6.77 -9.88
N PHE A 158 -8.00 -5.45 -9.91
CA PHE A 158 -9.35 -4.88 -9.76
C PHE A 158 -10.24 -5.19 -10.95
N THR A 159 -9.67 -5.31 -12.15
CA THR A 159 -10.41 -5.74 -13.34
C THR A 159 -10.95 -7.17 -13.15
N ASP A 160 -10.11 -8.12 -12.69
CA ASP A 160 -10.55 -9.48 -12.39
C ASP A 160 -11.63 -9.51 -11.29
N CYS A 161 -11.49 -8.65 -10.27
CA CYS A 161 -12.53 -8.50 -9.25
C CYS A 161 -13.86 -8.04 -9.83
N LEU A 162 -13.85 -7.09 -10.77
CA LEU A 162 -15.06 -6.57 -11.42
C LEU A 162 -15.73 -7.63 -12.31
N GLU A 163 -14.94 -8.44 -13.03
CA GLU A 163 -15.43 -9.57 -13.82
C GLU A 163 -16.17 -10.60 -12.95
N GLU A 164 -15.70 -10.83 -11.72
CA GLU A 164 -16.34 -11.66 -10.70
C GLU A 164 -17.48 -10.93 -9.94
N LYS A 165 -17.93 -9.78 -10.42
CA LYS A 165 -19.02 -8.98 -9.83
C LYS A 165 -18.76 -8.65 -8.36
N ALA A 166 -17.52 -8.45 -8.01
CA ALA A 166 -17.12 -8.15 -6.65
C ALA A 166 -17.69 -6.82 -6.15
N VAL A 167 -17.93 -6.77 -4.85
CA VAL A 167 -18.40 -5.58 -4.15
C VAL A 167 -17.28 -5.01 -3.31
N PHE A 168 -16.79 -3.85 -3.67
CA PHE A 168 -15.76 -3.13 -2.93
C PHE A 168 -16.34 -2.57 -1.63
N LYS A 169 -15.92 -3.10 -0.49
CA LYS A 169 -16.42 -2.71 0.83
C LYS A 169 -15.60 -1.60 1.45
N ARG A 170 -14.29 -1.57 1.17
CA ARG A 170 -13.39 -0.51 1.64
C ARG A 170 -12.12 -0.48 0.80
N LEU A 171 -11.67 0.74 0.52
CA LEU A 171 -10.42 1.04 -0.13
C LEU A 171 -9.79 2.25 0.57
N ASP A 172 -8.59 2.09 1.11
CA ASP A 172 -7.82 3.20 1.65
C ASP A 172 -6.62 3.45 0.75
N LEU A 173 -6.56 4.65 0.19
CA LEU A 173 -5.41 5.16 -0.55
C LEU A 173 -4.60 6.03 0.39
N ALA A 174 -3.30 5.79 0.44
CA ALA A 174 -2.38 6.55 1.27
C ALA A 174 -1.32 7.25 0.42
N ILE A 175 -0.98 8.46 0.83
CA ILE A 175 0.18 9.20 0.33
C ILE A 175 1.15 9.35 1.49
N ASN A 176 2.34 8.81 1.34
CA ASN A 176 3.45 9.02 2.25
C ASN A 176 4.16 10.33 1.90
N ASP A 177 4.39 11.16 2.88
CA ASP A 177 5.22 12.35 2.81
C ASP A 177 6.56 12.06 3.49
N LYS A 178 7.62 12.03 2.70
CA LYS A 178 8.98 11.69 3.16
C LYS A 178 9.79 12.90 3.62
N THR A 179 9.29 14.10 3.35
CA THR A 179 10.06 15.36 3.55
C THR A 179 9.38 16.36 4.48
N GLY A 180 8.18 16.02 5.00
CA GLY A 180 7.46 16.90 5.90
C GLY A 180 6.77 18.07 5.22
N ILE A 181 6.32 17.90 3.97
CA ILE A 181 5.53 18.91 3.24
C ILE A 181 4.21 19.20 3.96
N LEU A 182 3.63 18.16 4.59
CA LEU A 182 2.40 18.29 5.36
C LEU A 182 2.72 18.71 6.80
N ASP A 183 2.56 19.98 7.12
CA ASP A 183 2.58 20.44 8.51
C ASP A 183 1.22 20.16 9.17
N ILE A 184 1.11 19.01 9.83
CA ILE A 184 -0.14 18.55 10.45
C ILE A 184 -0.56 19.40 11.63
N PRO A 185 0.32 19.83 12.54
CA PRO A 185 -0.01 20.79 13.59
C PRO A 185 -0.60 22.09 13.03
N GLU A 186 0.00 22.65 11.96
CA GLU A 186 -0.48 23.87 11.34
C GLU A 186 -1.83 23.65 10.64
N LEU A 187 -2.00 22.50 9.96
CA LEU A 187 -3.29 22.15 9.34
C LEU A 187 -4.40 22.04 10.40
N ALA A 188 -4.10 21.40 11.55
CA ALA A 188 -5.03 21.31 12.66
C ALA A 188 -5.37 22.67 13.27
N ARG A 189 -4.39 23.59 13.38
CA ARG A 189 -4.59 24.97 13.79
C ARG A 189 -5.56 25.68 12.83
N LYS A 190 -5.31 25.61 11.52
CA LYS A 190 -6.16 26.21 10.49
C LYS A 190 -7.59 25.71 10.54
N CYS A 191 -7.78 24.38 10.75
CA CYS A 191 -9.12 23.83 10.94
C CYS A 191 -9.84 24.43 12.16
N LYS A 192 -9.13 24.64 13.29
CA LYS A 192 -9.69 25.22 14.52
C LYS A 192 -10.02 26.71 14.36
N GLN A 193 -9.29 27.43 13.51
CA GLN A 193 -9.47 28.87 13.28
C GLN A 193 -10.39 29.17 12.09
N GLU A 194 -11.06 28.13 11.53
CA GLU A 194 -11.97 28.26 10.40
C GLU A 194 -11.30 28.81 9.12
N GLU A 195 -9.99 28.62 8.99
CA GLU A 195 -9.21 29.04 7.81
C GLU A 195 -9.27 27.99 6.67
N CYS A 196 -9.86 26.82 6.93
CA CYS A 196 -9.97 25.73 5.95
C CYS A 196 -11.33 25.75 5.23
N ILE A 197 -11.30 25.74 3.91
CA ILE A 197 -12.50 25.56 3.08
C ILE A 197 -12.60 24.08 2.70
N SER A 198 -13.72 23.43 3.02
CA SER A 198 -13.92 22.00 2.74
C SER A 198 -15.39 21.69 2.49
N VAL A 199 -15.66 20.70 1.65
CA VAL A 199 -16.99 20.08 1.51
C VAL A 199 -17.38 19.24 2.73
N PHE A 200 -16.41 18.87 3.56
CA PHE A 200 -16.64 18.15 4.82
C PHE A 200 -17.03 19.13 5.93
N ARG A 201 -18.04 18.76 6.71
CA ARG A 201 -18.64 19.63 7.75
C ARG A 201 -17.96 19.50 9.11
N SER A 202 -17.04 18.56 9.30
CA SER A 202 -16.44 18.28 10.60
C SER A 202 -15.00 17.84 10.48
N PHE A 203 -14.24 18.14 11.51
CA PHE A 203 -12.90 17.58 11.72
C PHE A 203 -12.74 17.11 13.16
N LYS A 204 -11.76 16.25 13.41
CA LYS A 204 -11.31 15.84 14.75
C LYS A 204 -9.81 15.81 14.75
N ASN A 205 -9.20 16.44 15.73
CA ASN A 205 -7.76 16.38 15.95
C ASN A 205 -7.49 15.65 17.26
N TYR A 206 -6.66 14.64 17.20
CA TYR A 206 -6.17 13.89 18.34
C TYR A 206 -4.67 14.12 18.45
N ARG A 207 -4.22 14.49 19.63
CA ARG A 207 -2.83 14.46 20.04
C ARG A 207 -2.75 13.53 21.22
N SER A 208 -2.03 12.46 21.08
CA SER A 208 -1.79 11.52 22.19
C SER A 208 -0.53 11.94 22.94
N GLY A 209 -0.51 11.74 24.23
CA GLY A 209 0.64 11.97 25.08
C GLY A 209 0.65 10.98 26.27
N GLU A 210 1.80 10.70 26.83
CA GLU A 210 1.90 9.95 28.09
C GLU A 210 1.65 10.88 29.28
N LEU A 211 0.88 10.40 30.28
CA LEU A 211 0.65 11.14 31.52
C LEU A 211 1.90 11.22 32.42
N VAL A 212 2.88 10.37 32.16
CA VAL A 212 4.16 10.36 32.89
C VAL A 212 5.21 11.00 31.99
N HIS A 213 5.58 12.24 32.31
CA HIS A 213 6.74 12.91 31.72
C HIS A 213 8.01 12.14 32.09
N ARG A 214 8.53 11.40 31.13
CA ARG A 214 9.94 10.99 31.14
C ARG A 214 10.63 11.93 30.15
N ASP A 215 11.66 12.61 30.62
CA ASP A 215 12.37 13.68 29.89
C ASP A 215 12.95 13.30 28.49
N GLU A 216 12.77 12.05 28.08
CA GLU A 216 13.35 11.50 26.84
C GLU A 216 12.32 10.89 25.87
N LYS A 217 11.01 10.99 26.14
CA LYS A 217 10.01 10.43 25.19
C LYS A 217 9.33 11.54 24.41
N PRO A 218 9.38 11.44 23.05
CA PRO A 218 8.65 12.38 22.21
C PRO A 218 7.14 12.23 22.42
N ASP A 219 6.40 13.29 22.16
CA ASP A 219 4.93 13.27 22.05
C ASP A 219 4.47 12.16 21.10
N MET A 220 3.28 11.61 21.27
CA MET A 220 2.76 10.52 20.45
C MET A 220 2.18 10.96 19.10
N GLY A 221 2.58 12.13 18.60
CA GLY A 221 2.19 12.67 17.30
C GLY A 221 0.74 13.16 17.21
N ASN A 222 0.42 13.81 16.10
CA ASN A 222 -0.90 14.32 15.79
C ASN A 222 -1.61 13.43 14.79
N THR A 223 -2.93 13.29 14.94
CA THR A 223 -3.82 12.70 13.94
C THR A 223 -4.99 13.63 13.70
N LEU A 224 -5.20 14.02 12.44
CA LEU A 224 -6.29 14.87 12.00
C LEU A 224 -7.25 14.06 11.11
N TYR A 225 -8.50 13.99 11.50
CA TYR A 225 -9.58 13.45 10.67
C TYR A 225 -10.39 14.59 10.08
N ILE A 226 -10.63 14.56 8.77
CA ILE A 226 -11.53 15.50 8.08
C ILE A 226 -12.70 14.70 7.52
N GLY A 227 -13.89 15.07 7.90
CA GLY A 227 -15.12 14.31 7.67
C GLY A 227 -15.52 13.42 8.84
N SER A 228 -16.69 12.82 8.76
CA SER A 228 -17.19 11.91 9.78
C SER A 228 -16.60 10.52 9.61
N LEU A 229 -16.13 9.90 10.70
CA LEU A 229 -15.64 8.50 10.70
C LEU A 229 -16.73 7.49 10.32
N LYS A 230 -18.00 7.89 10.36
CA LYS A 230 -19.16 7.07 9.92
C LYS A 230 -19.50 7.27 8.45
N SER A 231 -18.92 8.29 7.80
CA SER A 231 -19.11 8.58 6.38
C SER A 231 -18.47 7.52 5.50
N GLU A 232 -18.96 7.43 4.26
CA GLU A 232 -18.33 6.58 3.25
C GLU A 232 -17.00 7.15 2.75
N VAL A 233 -16.77 8.46 2.95
CA VAL A 233 -15.51 9.13 2.64
C VAL A 233 -15.08 9.97 3.82
N TYR A 234 -13.84 9.86 4.23
CA TYR A 234 -13.18 10.77 5.14
C TYR A 234 -11.66 10.69 4.97
N PHE A 235 -10.95 11.72 5.43
CA PHE A 235 -9.50 11.76 5.43
C PHE A 235 -8.95 11.50 6.81
N CYS A 236 -7.81 10.81 6.85
CA CYS A 236 -7.00 10.60 8.04
C CYS A 236 -5.58 11.04 7.74
N ILE A 237 -5.10 12.06 8.42
CA ILE A 237 -3.79 12.66 8.20
C ILE A 237 -3.03 12.57 9.53
N TYR A 238 -1.83 12.00 9.53
CA TYR A 238 -1.10 11.79 10.77
C TYR A 238 0.41 11.76 10.60
N GLU A 239 1.10 12.08 11.69
CA GLU A 239 2.56 12.00 11.80
C GLU A 239 2.97 10.52 11.87
N LYS A 240 3.50 10.02 10.75
CA LYS A 240 3.80 8.58 10.56
C LYS A 240 5.08 8.17 11.27
N ASP A 241 6.04 9.05 11.39
CA ASP A 241 7.27 8.86 12.14
C ASP A 241 6.99 8.56 13.62
N TYR A 242 6.09 9.31 14.25
CA TYR A 242 5.63 9.06 15.63
C TYR A 242 4.89 7.71 15.75
N GLU A 243 4.09 7.34 14.76
CA GLU A 243 3.46 6.02 14.75
C GLU A 243 4.49 4.90 14.68
N GLN A 244 5.54 5.06 13.85
CA GLN A 244 6.63 4.10 13.74
C GLN A 244 7.45 4.03 15.03
N TYR A 245 7.74 5.17 15.64
CA TYR A 245 8.41 5.23 16.93
C TYR A 245 7.63 4.45 18.00
N VAL A 246 6.34 4.70 18.15
CA VAL A 246 5.50 4.05 19.18
C VAL A 246 5.34 2.55 18.92
N LYS A 247 5.12 2.14 17.66
CA LYS A 247 4.83 0.73 17.32
C LYS A 247 6.07 -0.13 17.14
N LEU A 248 7.14 0.43 16.59
CA LEU A 248 8.33 -0.30 16.15
C LEU A 248 9.60 0.08 16.91
N GLY A 249 9.58 1.19 17.67
CA GLY A 249 10.75 1.75 18.32
C GLY A 249 11.72 2.44 17.37
N THR A 250 11.31 2.74 16.12
CA THR A 250 12.15 3.42 15.13
C THR A 250 12.42 4.85 15.61
N PRO A 251 13.67 5.30 15.78
CA PRO A 251 13.98 6.68 16.10
C PRO A 251 13.38 7.64 15.07
N LEU A 252 12.93 8.83 15.50
CA LEU A 252 12.26 9.78 14.59
C LEU A 252 13.16 10.22 13.44
N GLU A 253 14.46 10.38 13.72
CA GLU A 253 15.48 10.75 12.73
C GLU A 253 15.79 9.64 11.71
N GLU A 254 15.39 8.39 12.00
CA GLU A 254 15.56 7.23 11.10
C GLU A 254 14.29 6.88 10.35
N ALA A 255 13.19 7.60 10.58
CA ALA A 255 11.91 7.33 9.93
C ALA A 255 11.95 7.74 8.44
N ASP A 256 11.70 6.78 7.56
CA ASP A 256 11.62 7.01 6.10
C ASP A 256 10.40 7.84 5.67
N ILE A 257 9.37 7.90 6.51
CA ILE A 257 8.10 8.58 6.24
C ILE A 257 7.78 9.46 7.43
N ILE A 258 7.70 10.76 7.20
CA ILE A 258 7.39 11.75 8.23
C ILE A 258 5.87 11.78 8.47
N ASN A 259 5.10 12.02 7.40
CA ASN A 259 3.66 12.12 7.50
C ASN A 259 2.95 11.15 6.56
N ARG A 260 1.66 10.89 6.84
CA ARG A 260 0.79 10.15 5.92
C ARG A 260 -0.57 10.82 5.82
N PHE A 261 -1.04 10.92 4.59
CA PHE A 261 -2.39 11.31 4.25
C PHE A 261 -3.13 10.09 3.70
N GLU A 262 -4.30 9.76 4.26
CA GLU A 262 -5.14 8.66 3.78
C GLU A 262 -6.51 9.19 3.40
N ILE A 263 -7.00 8.78 2.22
CA ILE A 263 -8.41 8.84 1.88
C ILE A 263 -9.01 7.46 2.12
N ARG A 264 -10.05 7.39 2.94
CA ARG A 264 -10.76 6.15 3.29
C ARG A 264 -12.11 6.12 2.63
N LEU A 265 -12.27 5.19 1.69
CA LEU A 265 -13.46 5.02 0.86
C LEU A 265 -14.19 3.74 1.28
N ARG A 266 -15.53 3.81 1.37
CA ARG A 266 -16.37 2.68 1.74
C ARG A 266 -17.52 2.50 0.77
N ASN A 267 -17.98 1.25 0.65
CA ASN A 267 -19.14 0.86 -0.14
C ASN A 267 -19.13 1.45 -1.56
N GLU A 268 -20.16 2.20 -1.93
CA GLU A 268 -20.29 2.77 -3.26
C GLU A 268 -19.11 3.66 -3.65
N ARG A 269 -18.54 4.41 -2.70
CA ARG A 269 -17.37 5.26 -2.95
C ARG A 269 -16.09 4.47 -3.21
N ALA A 270 -15.95 3.31 -2.58
CA ALA A 270 -14.85 2.40 -2.89
C ALA A 270 -15.00 1.79 -4.29
N TYR A 271 -16.22 1.47 -4.71
CA TYR A 271 -16.53 0.94 -6.04
C TYR A 271 -16.20 1.94 -7.16
N TYR A 272 -16.59 3.22 -7.00
CA TYR A 272 -16.31 4.24 -8.02
C TYR A 272 -14.85 4.70 -8.06
N ALA A 273 -14.00 4.27 -7.16
CA ALA A 273 -12.58 4.62 -7.13
C ALA A 273 -11.71 3.59 -7.85
N VAL A 274 -12.29 2.52 -8.31
CA VAL A 274 -11.69 1.42 -9.07
C VAL A 274 -12.14 1.51 -10.52
#